data_2ef1c8fd893cda1598fcf28cb609b1a2
#
_entry.id   2ef1c8fd893cda1598fcf28cb609b1a2
#
_cell.length_a   1.000
_cell.length_b   1.000
_cell.length_c   1.000
_cell.angle_alpha   90.00
_cell.angle_beta   90.00
_cell.angle_gamma   90.00
#
_symmetry.space_group_name_H-M   'P 1'
#
loop_
_entity.id
_entity.type
_entity.pdbx_description
1 polymer ?
#
loop_
_entity_poly.entity_id
_entity_poly.type
_entity_poly.pdbx_seq_one_letter_code
_entity_poly.pdbx_strand_id
1 'polypeptide(L)'
;MVVLLVVTPEEWLVIGLQSVGFDPIRQNRCHETNIERFLAHFGASPETLCAIFSYLVTTQIEAARIAKPSILHFLMTMYWLKTYSSEPVMASTFKVDEKTARTQVWKYVLVIQALKEQNVNATGLFRLLQTLLLTLFAFLVLYIFSTRLFG
;
A
#
# COMPACT_ATOMS: atom_id res chain seq x y z
N MET A 1 -24.94 -2.71 -3.40
CA MET A 1 -24.52 -1.41 -3.96
C MET A 1 -23.44 -0.85 -3.04
N VAL A 2 -22.16 -1.00 -3.41
CA VAL A 2 -21.04 -0.45 -2.63
C VAL A 2 -20.97 1.03 -2.97
N VAL A 3 -21.34 1.89 -2.02
CA VAL A 3 -21.11 3.33 -2.15
C VAL A 3 -19.58 3.51 -2.05
N LEU A 4 -18.92 3.61 -3.18
CA LEU A 4 -17.53 4.08 -3.25
C LEU A 4 -17.54 5.53 -2.77
N LEU A 5 -17.15 5.77 -1.54
CA LEU A 5 -16.71 7.10 -1.10
C LEU A 5 -15.56 7.49 -2.04
N VAL A 6 -15.83 8.42 -2.92
CA VAL A 6 -14.80 9.01 -3.79
C VAL A 6 -13.92 9.86 -2.88
N VAL A 7 -12.88 9.25 -2.35
CA VAL A 7 -11.88 9.93 -1.51
C VAL A 7 -10.90 10.62 -2.45
N THR A 8 -10.70 11.91 -2.29
CA THR A 8 -9.83 12.73 -3.15
C THR A 8 -8.34 12.43 -2.87
N PRO A 9 -7.43 12.71 -3.80
CA PRO A 9 -5.98 12.58 -3.56
C PRO A 9 -5.49 13.39 -2.36
N GLU A 10 -6.09 14.56 -2.11
CA GLU A 10 -5.78 15.40 -0.94
C GLU A 10 -6.16 14.70 0.37
N GLU A 11 -7.30 14.03 0.41
CA GLU A 11 -7.71 13.24 1.56
C GLU A 11 -6.78 12.03 1.77
N TRP A 12 -6.32 11.40 0.69
CA TRP A 12 -5.30 10.35 0.74
C TRP A 12 -3.99 10.84 1.34
N LEU A 13 -3.54 12.05 0.92
CA LEU A 13 -2.34 12.69 1.48
C LEU A 13 -2.47 12.87 2.99
N VAL A 14 -3.60 13.40 3.44
CA VAL A 14 -3.87 13.64 4.87
C VAL A 14 -3.92 12.33 5.65
N ILE A 15 -4.71 11.36 5.20
CA ILE A 15 -4.87 10.05 5.85
C ILE A 15 -3.51 9.34 5.95
N GLY A 16 -2.74 9.32 4.86
CA GLY A 16 -1.45 8.65 4.82
C GLY A 16 -0.45 9.29 5.79
N LEU A 17 -0.30 10.61 5.75
CA LEU A 17 0.63 11.31 6.65
C LEU A 17 0.23 11.16 8.12
N GLN A 18 -1.05 11.26 8.44
CA GLN A 18 -1.55 11.04 9.81
C GLN A 18 -1.28 9.62 10.30
N SER A 19 -1.40 8.62 9.43
CA SER A 19 -1.15 7.22 9.79
C SER A 19 0.31 6.94 10.18
N VAL A 20 1.25 7.72 9.64
CA VAL A 20 2.69 7.62 9.98
C VAL A 20 3.16 8.71 10.94
N GLY A 21 2.24 9.37 11.63
CA GLY A 21 2.53 10.29 12.72
C GLY A 21 2.78 11.75 12.34
N PHE A 22 2.52 12.13 11.08
CA PHE A 22 2.54 13.54 10.68
C PHE A 22 1.14 14.15 10.78
N ASP A 23 1.07 15.43 11.10
CA ASP A 23 -0.18 16.19 11.07
C ASP A 23 -0.05 17.32 10.03
N PRO A 24 -0.43 17.09 8.76
CA PRO A 24 -0.27 18.06 7.69
C PRO A 24 -1.10 19.33 7.94
N ILE A 25 -2.21 19.22 8.68
CA ILE A 25 -3.10 20.35 9.00
C ILE A 25 -2.47 21.24 10.06
N ARG A 26 -1.95 20.65 11.15
CA ARG A 26 -1.34 21.39 12.26
C ARG A 26 0.05 21.94 11.92
N GLN A 27 0.84 21.18 11.18
CA GLN A 27 2.22 21.55 10.88
C GLN A 27 2.34 22.67 9.85
N ASN A 28 1.26 23.04 9.17
CA ASN A 28 1.19 24.12 8.16
C ASN A 28 2.41 24.13 7.20
N ARG A 29 2.83 22.94 6.77
CA ARG A 29 3.92 22.77 5.81
C ARG A 29 3.39 22.98 4.40
N CYS A 30 4.27 23.39 3.48
CA CYS A 30 3.87 23.53 2.09
C CYS A 30 3.44 22.18 1.51
N HIS A 31 2.60 22.22 0.48
CA HIS A 31 2.02 21.05 -0.14
C HIS A 31 3.09 20.12 -0.72
N GLU A 32 4.11 20.66 -1.36
CA GLU A 32 5.25 19.91 -1.92
C GLU A 32 5.98 19.10 -0.86
N THR A 33 6.26 19.68 0.30
CA THR A 33 6.90 18.97 1.42
C THR A 33 6.03 17.78 1.91
N ASN A 34 4.72 17.97 1.93
CA ASN A 34 3.80 16.89 2.33
C ASN A 34 3.76 15.76 1.29
N ILE A 35 3.79 16.10 -0.01
CA ILE A 35 3.89 15.10 -1.09
C ILE A 35 5.22 14.34 -1.01
N GLU A 36 6.34 15.01 -0.81
CA GLU A 36 7.66 14.38 -0.67
C GLU A 36 7.69 13.40 0.50
N ARG A 37 7.11 13.77 1.65
CA ARG A 37 6.97 12.88 2.82
C ARG A 37 6.11 11.67 2.50
N PHE A 38 4.98 11.89 1.85
CA PHE A 38 4.10 10.80 1.44
C PHE A 38 4.81 9.82 0.52
N LEU A 39 5.51 10.32 -0.51
CA LEU A 39 6.33 9.52 -1.42
C LEU A 39 7.43 8.74 -0.68
N ALA A 40 8.08 9.36 0.30
CA ALA A 40 9.14 8.72 1.09
C ALA A 40 8.60 7.51 1.88
N HIS A 41 7.37 7.59 2.40
CA HIS A 41 6.76 6.52 3.20
C HIS A 41 6.03 5.46 2.36
N PHE A 42 5.37 5.85 1.28
CA PHE A 42 4.48 4.95 0.53
C PHE A 42 4.99 4.58 -0.86
N GLY A 43 6.04 5.23 -1.35
CA GLY A 43 6.69 4.90 -2.62
C GLY A 43 5.97 5.37 -3.88
N ALA A 44 4.78 5.95 -3.75
CA ALA A 44 4.02 6.52 -4.87
C ALA A 44 3.22 7.75 -4.42
N SER A 45 2.76 8.57 -5.37
CA SER A 45 1.99 9.76 -5.06
C SER A 45 0.57 9.43 -4.59
N PRO A 46 -0.10 10.35 -3.85
CA PRO A 46 -1.49 10.15 -3.43
C PRO A 46 -2.42 9.87 -4.59
N GLU A 47 -2.27 10.55 -5.73
CA GLU A 47 -3.06 10.36 -6.95
C GLU A 47 -2.89 8.94 -7.48
N THR A 48 -1.65 8.46 -7.55
CA THR A 48 -1.32 7.12 -8.04
C THR A 48 -1.94 6.04 -7.12
N LEU A 49 -1.80 6.18 -5.80
CA LEU A 49 -2.35 5.21 -4.87
C LEU A 49 -3.88 5.23 -4.85
N CYS A 50 -4.50 6.41 -4.96
CA CYS A 50 -5.94 6.56 -5.10
C CYS A 50 -6.45 5.83 -6.35
N ALA A 51 -5.80 6.03 -7.50
CA ALA A 51 -6.17 5.36 -8.76
C ALA A 51 -6.03 3.83 -8.67
N ILE A 52 -4.91 3.34 -8.11
CA ILE A 52 -4.68 1.90 -7.91
C ILE A 52 -5.75 1.32 -6.98
N PHE A 53 -6.02 1.95 -5.86
CA PHE A 53 -7.01 1.47 -4.90
C PHE A 53 -8.42 1.44 -5.51
N SER A 54 -8.80 2.49 -6.23
CA SER A 54 -10.09 2.55 -6.93
C SER A 54 -10.23 1.41 -7.94
N TYR A 55 -9.17 1.13 -8.69
CA TYR A 55 -9.14 0.01 -9.62
C TYR A 55 -9.22 -1.35 -8.90
N LEU A 56 -8.49 -1.53 -7.80
CA LEU A 56 -8.56 -2.73 -6.97
C LEU A 56 -9.98 -2.98 -6.45
N VAL A 57 -10.63 -1.92 -5.95
CA VAL A 57 -11.98 -1.99 -5.39
C VAL A 57 -13.00 -2.39 -6.45
N THR A 58 -12.85 -1.91 -7.67
CA THR A 58 -13.81 -2.19 -8.76
C THR A 58 -13.61 -3.55 -9.41
N THR A 59 -12.38 -4.08 -9.45
CA THR A 59 -12.06 -5.26 -10.26
C THR A 59 -11.74 -6.51 -9.46
N GLN A 60 -11.19 -6.39 -8.25
CA GLN A 60 -10.54 -7.51 -7.56
C GLN A 60 -11.10 -7.84 -6.16
N ILE A 61 -11.97 -7.02 -5.62
CA ILE A 61 -12.45 -7.22 -4.23
C ILE A 61 -13.17 -8.55 -4.06
N GLU A 62 -13.98 -8.95 -5.02
CA GLU A 62 -14.70 -10.22 -4.95
C GLU A 62 -13.74 -11.41 -4.99
N ALA A 63 -12.73 -11.35 -5.86
CA ALA A 63 -11.72 -12.41 -5.99
C ALA A 63 -10.84 -12.54 -4.75
N ALA A 64 -10.55 -11.43 -4.07
CA ALA A 64 -9.64 -11.40 -2.92
C ALA A 64 -10.32 -11.61 -1.56
N ARG A 65 -11.63 -11.78 -1.53
CA ARG A 65 -12.40 -11.93 -0.27
C ARG A 65 -12.18 -10.77 0.73
N ILE A 66 -11.91 -9.57 0.22
CA ILE A 66 -11.84 -8.36 1.05
C ILE A 66 -13.26 -7.84 1.23
N ALA A 67 -13.91 -8.27 2.30
CA ALA A 67 -15.32 -7.90 2.56
C ALA A 67 -15.52 -6.38 2.73
N LYS A 68 -14.52 -5.68 3.26
CA LYS A 68 -14.53 -4.21 3.44
C LYS A 68 -13.15 -3.66 3.07
N PRO A 69 -13.00 -3.06 1.89
CA PRO A 69 -11.76 -2.41 1.51
C PRO A 69 -11.49 -1.20 2.41
N SER A 70 -10.25 -1.07 2.85
CA SER A 70 -9.82 -0.01 3.75
C SER A 70 -8.59 0.70 3.18
N ILE A 71 -8.68 2.01 3.02
CA ILE A 71 -7.56 2.86 2.61
C ILE A 71 -6.38 2.69 3.56
N LEU A 72 -6.64 2.65 4.87
CA LEU A 72 -5.60 2.48 5.88
C LEU A 72 -4.85 1.16 5.72
N HIS A 73 -5.55 0.05 5.49
CA HIS A 73 -4.91 -1.26 5.28
C HIS A 73 -4.14 -1.32 3.97
N PHE A 74 -4.63 -0.66 2.92
CA PHE A 74 -3.91 -0.54 1.67
C PHE A 74 -2.64 0.32 1.83
N LEU A 75 -2.73 1.48 2.47
CA LEU A 75 -1.57 2.33 2.78
C LEU A 75 -0.55 1.60 3.66
N MET A 76 -1.00 0.84 4.67
CA MET A 76 -0.14 0.00 5.49
C MET A 76 0.62 -1.03 4.63
N THR A 77 -0.04 -1.61 3.63
CA THR A 77 0.60 -2.51 2.66
C THR A 77 1.65 -1.78 1.83
N MET A 78 1.33 -0.59 1.30
CA MET A 78 2.28 0.21 0.52
C MET A 78 3.48 0.64 1.37
N TYR A 79 3.25 1.04 2.61
CA TYR A 79 4.31 1.34 3.58
C TYR A 79 5.21 0.13 3.80
N TRP A 80 4.65 -1.05 4.04
CA TRP A 80 5.42 -2.27 4.20
C TRP A 80 6.24 -2.60 2.96
N LEU A 81 5.66 -2.49 1.78
CA LEU A 81 6.33 -2.71 0.49
C LEU A 81 7.50 -1.74 0.28
N LYS A 82 7.41 -0.51 0.78
CA LYS A 82 8.44 0.51 0.66
C LYS A 82 9.55 0.36 1.70
N THR A 83 9.20 0.05 2.95
CA THR A 83 10.13 0.12 4.09
C THR A 83 10.62 -1.24 4.57
N TYR A 84 9.95 -2.33 4.18
CA TYR A 84 10.19 -3.69 4.67
C TYR A 84 10.19 -3.78 6.20
N SER A 85 9.36 -2.96 6.84
CA SER A 85 9.25 -2.89 8.29
C SER A 85 8.79 -4.23 8.88
N SER A 86 9.32 -4.58 10.05
CA SER A 86 8.84 -5.74 10.81
C SER A 86 7.39 -5.55 11.26
N GLU A 87 6.70 -6.66 11.51
CA GLU A 87 5.28 -6.63 11.94
C GLU A 87 5.04 -5.77 13.18
N PRO A 88 5.87 -5.86 14.25
CA PRO A 88 5.70 -4.99 15.43
C PRO A 88 5.84 -3.50 15.11
N VAL A 89 6.80 -3.13 14.25
CA VAL A 89 7.00 -1.73 13.83
C VAL A 89 5.79 -1.23 13.06
N MET A 90 5.30 -2.04 12.12
CA MET A 90 4.13 -1.71 11.32
C MET A 90 2.86 -1.60 12.17
N ALA A 91 2.64 -2.56 13.08
CA ALA A 91 1.52 -2.56 14.00
C ALA A 91 1.50 -1.31 14.88
N SER A 92 2.68 -0.94 15.42
CA SER A 92 2.85 0.29 16.21
C SER A 92 2.60 1.55 15.38
N THR A 93 3.13 1.63 14.16
CA THR A 93 2.98 2.80 13.28
C THR A 93 1.51 3.04 12.92
N PHE A 94 0.80 1.99 12.52
CA PHE A 94 -0.60 2.08 12.08
C PHE A 94 -1.62 1.86 13.21
N LYS A 95 -1.17 1.67 14.45
CA LYS A 95 -2.00 1.47 15.65
C LYS A 95 -3.00 0.31 15.50
N VAL A 96 -2.53 -0.79 14.93
CA VAL A 96 -3.26 -2.06 14.79
C VAL A 96 -2.52 -3.17 15.53
N ASP A 97 -3.16 -4.30 15.76
CA ASP A 97 -2.46 -5.47 16.29
C ASP A 97 -1.64 -6.18 15.19
N GLU A 98 -0.57 -6.88 15.58
CA GLU A 98 0.36 -7.54 14.65
C GLU A 98 -0.33 -8.58 13.75
N LYS A 99 -1.30 -9.32 14.29
CA LYS A 99 -2.06 -10.32 13.54
C LYS A 99 -2.92 -9.65 12.45
N THR A 100 -3.55 -8.52 12.78
CA THR A 100 -4.32 -7.72 11.83
C THR A 100 -3.38 -7.15 10.78
N ALA A 101 -2.25 -6.56 11.17
CA ALA A 101 -1.26 -6.03 10.25
C ALA A 101 -0.82 -7.09 9.23
N ARG A 102 -0.36 -8.25 9.71
CA ARG A 102 0.04 -9.38 8.88
C ARG A 102 -1.06 -9.81 7.93
N THR A 103 -2.25 -10.07 8.46
CA THR A 103 -3.37 -10.60 7.68
C THR A 103 -3.81 -9.64 6.58
N GLN A 104 -3.89 -8.35 6.88
CA GLN A 104 -4.35 -7.34 5.91
C GLN A 104 -3.28 -7.05 4.85
N VAL A 105 -2.02 -6.95 5.23
CA VAL A 105 -0.92 -6.78 4.26
C VAL A 105 -0.91 -7.92 3.25
N TRP A 106 -0.95 -9.18 3.70
CA TRP A 106 -0.95 -10.32 2.80
C TRP A 106 -2.17 -10.36 1.89
N LYS A 107 -3.35 -9.99 2.37
CA LYS A 107 -4.54 -9.88 1.51
C LYS A 107 -4.34 -8.90 0.36
N TYR A 108 -3.85 -7.69 0.65
CA TYR A 108 -3.62 -6.69 -0.39
C TYR A 108 -2.45 -7.07 -1.31
N VAL A 109 -1.39 -7.68 -0.80
CA VAL A 109 -0.29 -8.21 -1.64
C VAL A 109 -0.81 -9.21 -2.67
N LEU A 110 -1.65 -10.17 -2.25
CA LEU A 110 -2.24 -11.15 -3.17
C LEU A 110 -3.14 -10.50 -4.22
N VAL A 111 -3.90 -9.47 -3.84
CA VAL A 111 -4.73 -8.71 -4.78
C VAL A 111 -3.88 -7.95 -5.80
N ILE A 112 -2.83 -7.27 -5.34
CA ILE A 112 -1.88 -6.56 -6.20
C ILE A 112 -1.17 -7.54 -7.15
N GLN A 113 -0.81 -8.73 -6.66
CA GLN A 113 -0.21 -9.77 -7.49
C GLN A 113 -1.17 -10.28 -8.57
N ALA A 114 -2.45 -10.50 -8.24
CA ALA A 114 -3.46 -10.93 -9.20
C ALA A 114 -3.68 -9.91 -10.33
N LEU A 115 -3.53 -8.61 -10.04
CA LEU A 115 -3.57 -7.56 -11.08
C LEU A 115 -2.48 -7.74 -12.13
N LYS A 116 -1.29 -8.18 -11.73
CA LYS A 116 -0.17 -8.42 -12.66
C LYS A 116 -0.53 -9.48 -13.71
N GLU A 117 -1.22 -10.52 -13.31
CA GLU A 117 -1.58 -11.63 -14.22
C GLU A 117 -2.65 -11.24 -15.24
N GLN A 118 -3.56 -10.33 -14.86
CA GLN A 118 -4.68 -9.91 -15.71
C GLN A 118 -4.32 -8.81 -16.73
N ASN A 119 -3.30 -8.00 -16.47
CA ASN A 119 -3.05 -6.75 -17.18
C ASN A 119 -1.67 -6.65 -17.87
N VAL A 120 -1.15 -7.71 -18.42
CA VAL A 120 0.11 -7.68 -19.21
C VAL A 120 0.06 -6.65 -20.38
N ASN A 121 -1.12 -6.13 -20.71
CA ASN A 121 -1.36 -5.26 -21.87
C ASN A 121 -1.77 -3.80 -21.58
N ALA A 122 -1.80 -3.34 -20.33
CA ALA A 122 -2.23 -1.97 -20.03
C ALA A 122 -1.09 -1.05 -19.57
N THR A 123 -0.84 -0.08 -20.41
CA THR A 123 -0.10 1.22 -20.35
C THR A 123 0.38 1.75 -18.99
N GLY A 124 1.59 2.33 -18.99
CA GLY A 124 2.15 3.36 -18.06
C GLY A 124 2.04 3.15 -16.55
N LEU A 125 0.84 3.07 -16.03
CA LEU A 125 0.55 2.81 -14.60
C LEU A 125 1.08 1.44 -14.16
N PHE A 126 1.10 0.50 -15.08
CA PHE A 126 1.57 -0.86 -14.88
C PHE A 126 3.10 -0.96 -14.79
N ARG A 127 3.85 -0.08 -15.46
CA ARG A 127 5.31 -0.07 -15.33
C ARG A 127 5.75 0.29 -13.91
N LEU A 128 5.06 1.23 -13.25
CA LEU A 128 5.34 1.59 -11.86
C LEU A 128 5.01 0.45 -10.88
N LEU A 129 3.85 -0.19 -11.05
CA LEU A 129 3.49 -1.40 -10.29
C LEU A 129 4.44 -2.56 -10.58
N GLN A 130 4.86 -2.74 -11.82
CA GLN A 130 5.77 -3.80 -12.22
C GLN A 130 7.18 -3.59 -11.64
N THR A 131 7.67 -2.36 -11.56
CA THR A 131 8.95 -2.06 -10.93
C THR A 131 8.89 -2.29 -9.42
N LEU A 132 7.82 -1.89 -8.75
CA LEU A 132 7.57 -2.16 -7.34
C LEU A 132 7.44 -3.67 -7.05
N LEU A 133 6.73 -4.42 -7.90
CA LEU A 133 6.54 -5.87 -7.74
C LEU A 133 7.78 -6.68 -8.08
N LEU A 134 8.59 -6.28 -9.06
CA LEU A 134 9.85 -6.97 -9.40
C LEU A 134 10.88 -6.83 -8.29
N THR A 135 10.98 -5.64 -7.67
CA THR A 135 11.82 -5.46 -6.49
C THR A 135 11.34 -6.31 -5.32
N LEU A 136 10.02 -6.44 -5.13
CA LEU A 136 9.41 -7.29 -4.12
C LEU A 136 9.70 -8.77 -4.31
N PHE A 137 9.53 -9.28 -5.53
CA PHE A 137 9.74 -10.69 -5.82
C PHE A 137 11.19 -11.10 -5.63
N ALA A 138 12.14 -10.25 -6.02
CA ALA A 138 13.55 -10.47 -5.79
C ALA A 138 13.88 -10.55 -4.29
N PHE A 139 13.30 -9.66 -3.47
CA PHE A 139 13.51 -9.68 -2.02
C PHE A 139 12.79 -10.83 -1.30
N LEU A 140 11.57 -11.19 -1.72
CA LEU A 140 10.86 -12.34 -1.16
C LEU A 140 11.63 -13.64 -1.39
N VAL A 141 12.18 -13.80 -2.60
CA VAL A 141 13.04 -14.96 -2.93
C VAL A 141 14.30 -14.94 -2.07
N LEU A 142 14.96 -13.80 -1.90
CA LEU A 142 16.14 -13.66 -1.04
C LEU A 142 15.82 -13.92 0.44
N TYR A 143 14.68 -13.45 0.93
CA TYR A 143 14.22 -13.67 2.30
C TYR A 143 13.93 -15.17 2.57
N ILE A 144 13.23 -15.85 1.65
CA ILE A 144 12.95 -17.29 1.76
C ILE A 144 14.26 -18.10 1.69
N PHE A 145 15.21 -17.71 0.85
CA PHE A 145 16.52 -18.34 0.79
C PHE A 145 17.34 -18.10 2.05
N SER A 146 17.31 -16.88 2.60
CA SER A 146 18.03 -16.55 3.84
C SER A 146 17.49 -17.31 5.04
N THR A 147 16.18 -17.43 5.18
CA THR A 147 15.55 -18.16 6.30
C THR A 147 15.72 -19.68 6.20
N ARG A 148 15.96 -20.24 5.01
CA ARG A 148 16.25 -21.68 4.83
C ARG A 148 17.74 -22.04 4.98
N LEU A 149 18.64 -21.07 4.91
CA LEU A 149 20.10 -21.30 5.06
C LEU A 149 20.58 -21.13 6.50
N PHE A 150 19.81 -20.52 7.38
CA PHE A 150 20.17 -20.23 8.78
C PHE A 150 19.15 -20.75 9.81
N GLY A 151 18.28 -21.67 9.42
CA GLY A 151 17.32 -22.34 10.29
C GLY A 151 17.65 -23.82 10.48
#